data_bf2e4d2adcceda267dc0b83bbe8246a8
#
_entry.id   bf2e4d2adcceda267dc0b83bbe8246a8
#
_cell.length_a   1.000
_cell.length_b   1.000
_cell.length_c   1.000
_cell.angle_alpha   90.00
_cell.angle_beta   90.00
_cell.angle_gamma   90.00
#
_symmetry.space_group_name_H-M   'P 1'
#
loop_
_entity.id
_entity.type
_entity.pdbx_description
1 polymer ?
#
loop_
_entity_poly.entity_id
_entity_poly.type
_entity_poly.pdbx_seq_one_letter_code
_entity_poly.pdbx_strand_id
1 'polypeptide(L)'
;MERTDGQLSAHSGTDKQHLLQQLFSDMLEDIYYAEKHLTKALPKMSKACTTGELRQAFDEHLEQTEMHVARLERVFGLLGRKAKARKCEAIEGLTKEAEDLKKETEKNTLTRDVALIAAGQKVEHYEIATYGTLVQLASNMHLNEVVSLLEETLKEEKAADLKLTSIAEHSVNWQALEAEG
;
A
#
# COMPACT_ATOMS: atom_id res chain seq x y z
N MET A 1 10.09 -61.69 6.76
CA MET A 1 10.62 -60.87 5.68
C MET A 1 9.46 -60.10 5.08
N GLU A 2 9.07 -59.02 5.71
CA GLU A 2 7.96 -58.15 5.27
C GLU A 2 8.38 -56.69 5.38
N ARG A 3 8.18 -56.03 4.27
CA ARG A 3 8.54 -54.59 4.09
C ARG A 3 7.49 -53.70 4.74
N THR A 4 7.93 -52.81 5.54
CA THR A 4 7.13 -51.63 5.97
C THR A 4 7.73 -50.40 5.32
N ASP A 5 7.31 -50.13 4.09
CA ASP A 5 7.49 -48.82 3.45
C ASP A 5 6.10 -48.19 3.25
N GLY A 6 5.89 -46.99 3.73
CA GLY A 6 4.74 -46.21 3.32
C GLY A 6 3.97 -45.46 4.40
N GLN A 7 4.61 -44.57 5.16
CA GLN A 7 3.85 -43.55 5.93
C GLN A 7 4.71 -42.36 6.31
N LEU A 8 5.24 -41.60 5.35
CA LEU A 8 6.06 -40.40 5.64
C LEU A 8 5.84 -39.21 4.70
N SER A 9 4.70 -39.12 3.97
CA SER A 9 4.52 -37.96 3.07
C SER A 9 3.27 -37.11 3.27
N ALA A 10 2.35 -37.48 4.14
CA ALA A 10 1.10 -36.76 4.33
C ALA A 10 1.17 -35.57 5.34
N HIS A 11 2.11 -35.57 6.28
CA HIS A 11 2.21 -34.54 7.33
C HIS A 11 2.94 -33.27 6.86
N SER A 12 3.80 -33.32 5.88
CA SER A 12 4.59 -32.16 5.44
C SER A 12 3.80 -31.16 4.56
N GLY A 13 2.73 -31.60 3.92
CA GLY A 13 1.92 -30.77 3.04
C GLY A 13 0.95 -29.86 3.80
N THR A 14 0.32 -30.39 4.83
CA THR A 14 -0.63 -29.63 5.67
C THR A 14 0.05 -28.54 6.50
N ASP A 15 1.23 -28.79 7.03
CA ASP A 15 2.00 -27.79 7.78
C ASP A 15 2.46 -26.62 6.88
N LYS A 16 2.92 -26.90 5.66
CA LYS A 16 3.35 -25.85 4.71
C LYS A 16 2.18 -25.00 4.22
N GLN A 17 1.03 -25.61 3.98
CA GLN A 17 -0.19 -24.89 3.59
C GLN A 17 -0.69 -23.97 4.72
N HIS A 18 -0.59 -24.42 5.96
CA HIS A 18 -0.95 -23.62 7.13
C HIS A 18 -0.03 -22.39 7.29
N LEU A 19 1.29 -22.54 7.05
CA LEU A 19 2.24 -21.43 7.11
C LEU A 19 1.98 -20.37 6.05
N LEU A 20 1.62 -20.77 4.82
CA LEU A 20 1.27 -19.82 3.76
C LEU A 20 -0.02 -19.05 4.06
N GLN A 21 -1.02 -19.73 4.59
CA GLN A 21 -2.27 -19.10 5.04
C GLN A 21 -2.02 -18.12 6.19
N GLN A 22 -1.12 -18.47 7.11
CA GLN A 22 -0.73 -17.57 8.19
C GLN A 22 -0.03 -16.33 7.65
N LEU A 23 0.94 -16.47 6.74
CA LEU A 23 1.62 -15.37 6.08
C LEU A 23 0.62 -14.44 5.37
N PHE A 24 -0.31 -14.99 4.59
CA PHE A 24 -1.36 -14.23 3.94
C PHE A 24 -2.19 -13.41 4.95
N SER A 25 -2.57 -14.05 6.06
CA SER A 25 -3.32 -13.40 7.13
C SER A 25 -2.54 -12.25 7.78
N ASP A 26 -1.26 -12.48 8.04
CA ASP A 26 -0.38 -11.48 8.63
C ASP A 26 -0.19 -10.28 7.70
N MET A 27 0.00 -10.52 6.41
CA MET A 27 0.10 -9.47 5.41
C MET A 27 -1.20 -8.66 5.26
N LEU A 28 -2.38 -9.30 5.38
CA LEU A 28 -3.66 -8.59 5.41
C LEU A 28 -3.80 -7.70 6.65
N GLU A 29 -3.37 -8.17 7.81
CA GLU A 29 -3.37 -7.36 9.03
C GLU A 29 -2.40 -6.17 8.94
N ASP A 30 -1.24 -6.35 8.29
CA ASP A 30 -0.25 -5.31 8.07
C ASP A 30 -0.76 -4.24 7.09
N ILE A 31 -1.30 -4.63 5.93
CA ILE A 31 -1.81 -3.67 4.96
C ILE A 31 -3.05 -2.94 5.48
N TYR A 32 -3.91 -3.60 6.23
CA TYR A 32 -5.04 -2.94 6.88
C TYR A 32 -4.60 -1.88 7.89
N TYR A 33 -3.50 -2.12 8.61
CA TYR A 33 -2.88 -1.09 9.44
C TYR A 33 -2.36 0.07 8.59
N ALA A 34 -1.66 -0.24 7.49
CA ALA A 34 -1.06 0.76 6.60
C ALA A 34 -2.13 1.70 6.03
N GLU A 35 -3.20 1.19 5.47
CA GLU A 35 -4.31 1.99 4.94
C GLU A 35 -4.91 2.91 6.01
N LYS A 36 -5.19 2.38 7.20
CA LYS A 36 -5.69 3.20 8.32
C LYS A 36 -4.68 4.24 8.83
N HIS A 37 -3.41 4.01 8.65
CA HIS A 37 -2.37 4.98 8.95
C HIS A 37 -2.34 6.07 7.89
N LEU A 38 -2.49 5.72 6.62
CA LEU A 38 -2.50 6.63 5.49
C LEU A 38 -3.72 7.56 5.49
N THR A 39 -4.90 7.13 5.95
CA THR A 39 -6.04 8.05 6.11
C THR A 39 -5.73 9.23 7.05
N LYS A 40 -4.70 9.12 7.90
CA LYS A 40 -4.24 10.19 8.79
C LYS A 40 -3.02 10.95 8.25
N ALA A 41 -2.22 10.30 7.41
CA ALA A 41 -1.02 10.89 6.82
C ALA A 41 -1.33 11.74 5.58
N LEU A 42 -2.19 11.25 4.67
CA LEU A 42 -2.56 11.92 3.42
C LEU A 42 -3.11 13.35 3.62
N PRO A 43 -4.00 13.64 4.60
CA PRO A 43 -4.44 15.02 4.85
C PRO A 43 -3.32 15.98 5.25
N LYS A 44 -2.24 15.46 5.86
CA LYS A 44 -1.08 16.28 6.24
C LYS A 44 -0.18 16.54 5.03
N MET A 45 -0.06 15.56 4.13
CA MET A 45 0.66 15.71 2.86
C MET A 45 -0.08 16.71 1.96
N SER A 46 -1.38 16.55 1.75
CA SER A 46 -2.23 17.47 0.99
C SER A 46 -2.08 18.92 1.47
N LYS A 47 -2.16 19.16 2.77
CA LYS A 47 -1.98 20.50 3.36
C LYS A 47 -0.57 21.09 3.20
N ALA A 48 0.44 20.25 2.95
CA ALA A 48 1.82 20.67 2.78
C ALA A 48 2.16 21.00 1.32
N CYS A 49 1.32 20.61 0.37
CA CYS A 49 1.51 20.87 -1.06
C CYS A 49 1.47 22.36 -1.38
N THR A 50 2.35 22.77 -2.27
CA THR A 50 2.41 24.12 -2.86
C THR A 50 1.41 24.24 -3.99
N THR A 51 1.40 23.27 -4.91
CA THR A 51 0.53 23.27 -6.09
C THR A 51 -0.86 22.72 -5.79
N GLY A 52 -1.88 23.26 -6.47
CA GLY A 52 -3.25 22.78 -6.36
C GLY A 52 -3.42 21.38 -6.96
N GLU A 53 -2.67 21.06 -8.02
CA GLU A 53 -2.73 19.79 -8.72
C GLU A 53 -2.27 18.63 -7.82
N LEU A 54 -1.13 18.78 -7.15
CA LEU A 54 -0.61 17.75 -6.23
C LEU A 54 -1.52 17.62 -5.00
N ARG A 55 -2.03 18.74 -4.49
CA ARG A 55 -3.00 18.73 -3.39
C ARG A 55 -4.24 17.92 -3.75
N GLN A 56 -4.83 18.17 -4.92
CA GLN A 56 -5.98 17.43 -5.40
C GLN A 56 -5.68 15.95 -5.55
N ALA A 57 -4.49 15.58 -6.05
CA ALA A 57 -4.09 14.18 -6.17
C ALA A 57 -4.08 13.46 -4.83
N PHE A 58 -3.54 14.08 -3.77
CA PHE A 58 -3.56 13.49 -2.44
C PHE A 58 -4.96 13.47 -1.80
N ASP A 59 -5.80 14.47 -2.07
CA ASP A 59 -7.18 14.48 -1.57
C ASP A 59 -8.02 13.38 -2.22
N GLU A 60 -7.90 13.18 -3.54
CA GLU A 60 -8.56 12.08 -4.27
C GLU A 60 -8.05 10.71 -3.80
N HIS A 61 -6.74 10.60 -3.56
CA HIS A 61 -6.17 9.34 -3.05
C HIS A 61 -6.61 9.04 -1.61
N LEU A 62 -6.85 10.07 -0.77
CA LEU A 62 -7.45 9.87 0.55
C LEU A 62 -8.83 9.21 0.44
N GLU A 63 -9.68 9.67 -0.47
CA GLU A 63 -11.00 9.07 -0.69
C GLU A 63 -10.89 7.61 -1.14
N GLN A 64 -9.90 7.29 -1.99
CA GLN A 64 -9.62 5.92 -2.40
C GLN A 64 -9.12 5.07 -1.23
N THR A 65 -8.20 5.57 -0.41
CA THR A 65 -7.68 4.89 0.78
C THR A 65 -8.79 4.54 1.78
N GLU A 66 -9.76 5.43 1.97
CA GLU A 66 -10.94 5.15 2.80
C GLU A 66 -11.77 3.99 2.21
N MET A 67 -11.90 3.90 0.88
CA MET A 67 -12.54 2.76 0.22
C MET A 67 -11.70 1.48 0.34
N HIS A 68 -10.36 1.57 0.30
CA HIS A 68 -9.46 0.43 0.51
C HIS A 68 -9.63 -0.17 1.91
N VAL A 69 -9.73 0.68 2.94
CA VAL A 69 -10.04 0.23 4.31
C VAL A 69 -11.35 -0.56 4.34
N ALA A 70 -12.43 -0.03 3.76
CA ALA A 70 -13.72 -0.72 3.72
C ALA A 70 -13.67 -2.03 2.91
N ARG A 71 -12.90 -2.04 1.82
CA ARG A 71 -12.69 -3.22 0.96
C ARG A 71 -11.93 -4.32 1.70
N LEU A 72 -10.90 -3.97 2.50
CA LEU A 72 -10.18 -4.90 3.35
C LEU A 72 -11.08 -5.46 4.48
N GLU A 73 -11.94 -4.63 5.08
CA GLU A 73 -12.92 -5.11 6.07
C GLU A 73 -13.87 -6.16 5.48
N ARG A 74 -14.27 -5.96 4.22
CA ARG A 74 -15.05 -6.97 3.47
C ARG A 74 -14.24 -8.24 3.21
N VAL A 75 -12.94 -8.13 2.87
CA VAL A 75 -12.03 -9.28 2.71
C VAL A 75 -11.95 -10.09 4.01
N PHE A 76 -11.76 -9.44 5.16
CA PHE A 76 -11.78 -10.13 6.46
C PHE A 76 -13.11 -10.84 6.71
N GLY A 77 -14.24 -10.22 6.36
CA GLY A 77 -15.56 -10.82 6.46
C GLY A 77 -15.72 -12.09 5.62
N LEU A 78 -15.25 -12.07 4.34
CA LEU A 78 -15.25 -13.24 3.46
C LEU A 78 -14.39 -14.39 3.99
N LEU A 79 -13.33 -14.08 4.73
CA LEU A 79 -12.48 -15.06 5.40
C LEU A 79 -13.03 -15.54 6.75
N GLY A 80 -14.24 -15.10 7.16
CA GLY A 80 -14.86 -15.44 8.44
C GLY A 80 -14.14 -14.84 9.66
N ARG A 81 -13.41 -13.73 9.49
CA ARG A 81 -12.58 -13.10 10.51
C ARG A 81 -13.03 -11.66 10.78
N LYS A 82 -12.76 -11.18 11.99
CA LYS A 82 -12.84 -9.75 12.28
C LYS A 82 -11.61 -9.03 11.71
N ALA A 83 -11.83 -7.86 11.14
CA ALA A 83 -10.75 -6.99 10.74
C ALA A 83 -9.85 -6.64 11.93
N LYS A 84 -8.57 -6.90 11.81
CA LYS A 84 -7.56 -6.65 12.84
C LYS A 84 -6.34 -6.00 12.20
N ALA A 85 -5.92 -4.86 12.72
CA ALA A 85 -4.71 -4.19 12.30
C ALA A 85 -3.52 -4.70 13.12
N ARG A 86 -2.42 -5.01 12.42
CA ARG A 86 -1.12 -5.29 13.02
C ARG A 86 -0.16 -4.17 12.63
N LYS A 87 0.54 -3.61 13.61
CA LYS A 87 1.49 -2.52 13.38
C LYS A 87 2.48 -2.90 12.27
N CYS A 88 2.54 -2.06 11.24
CA CYS A 88 3.44 -2.21 10.10
C CYS A 88 4.58 -1.20 10.20
N GLU A 89 5.78 -1.66 10.50
CA GLU A 89 6.97 -0.81 10.61
C GLU A 89 7.36 -0.18 9.28
N ALA A 90 7.03 -0.82 8.15
CA ALA A 90 7.32 -0.28 6.82
C ALA A 90 6.58 1.03 6.58
N ILE A 91 5.24 1.05 6.77
CA ILE A 91 4.45 2.26 6.52
C ILE A 91 4.77 3.36 7.54
N GLU A 92 5.07 3.03 8.79
CA GLU A 92 5.53 4.02 9.77
C GLU A 92 6.87 4.64 9.37
N GLY A 93 7.80 3.84 8.83
CA GLY A 93 9.08 4.33 8.31
C GLY A 93 8.89 5.26 7.12
N LEU A 94 8.07 4.86 6.13
CA LEU A 94 7.80 5.65 4.94
C LEU A 94 7.10 6.98 5.26
N THR A 95 6.09 6.95 6.12
CA THR A 95 5.40 8.19 6.52
C THR A 95 6.25 9.09 7.42
N LYS A 96 7.15 8.52 8.22
CA LYS A 96 8.15 9.28 8.96
C LYS A 96 9.12 9.98 8.01
N GLU A 97 9.61 9.29 6.98
CA GLU A 97 10.47 9.90 5.95
C GLU A 97 9.77 11.06 5.24
N ALA A 98 8.47 10.90 4.90
CA ALA A 98 7.68 12.00 4.33
C ALA A 98 7.60 13.23 5.26
N GLU A 99 7.41 13.01 6.56
CA GLU A 99 7.40 14.09 7.56
C GLU A 99 8.80 14.75 7.71
N ASP A 100 9.88 13.99 7.59
CA ASP A 100 11.24 14.52 7.67
C ASP A 100 11.57 15.34 6.40
N LEU A 101 11.28 14.84 5.20
CA LEU A 101 11.41 15.59 3.94
C LEU A 101 10.61 16.91 3.96
N LYS A 102 9.42 16.87 4.54
CA LYS A 102 8.60 18.07 4.75
C LYS A 102 9.26 19.11 5.68
N LYS A 103 10.06 18.70 6.66
CA LYS A 103 10.82 19.61 7.55
C LYS A 103 12.07 20.15 6.87
N GLU A 104 12.72 19.33 6.04
CA GLU A 104 13.96 19.66 5.34
C GLU A 104 13.74 20.59 4.14
N THR A 105 12.53 20.66 3.61
CA THR A 105 12.18 21.54 2.48
C THR A 105 11.44 22.81 2.95
N GLU A 106 11.61 23.92 2.23
CA GLU A 106 10.98 25.18 2.55
C GLU A 106 9.48 25.17 2.17
N LYS A 107 8.65 25.79 3.02
CA LYS A 107 7.20 25.89 2.76
C LYS A 107 6.91 26.73 1.52
N ASN A 108 5.88 26.35 0.80
CA ASN A 108 5.41 27.02 -0.41
C ASN A 108 6.47 27.06 -1.52
N THR A 109 7.33 26.05 -1.60
CA THR A 109 8.28 25.85 -2.68
C THR A 109 7.91 24.65 -3.53
N LEU A 110 8.31 24.64 -4.79
CA LEU A 110 8.12 23.48 -5.66
C LEU A 110 9.04 22.33 -5.28
N THR A 111 10.20 22.61 -4.70
CA THR A 111 11.10 21.61 -4.11
C THR A 111 10.40 20.77 -3.05
N ARG A 112 9.50 21.38 -2.26
CA ARG A 112 8.65 20.64 -1.34
C ARG A 112 7.70 19.69 -2.07
N ASP A 113 7.08 20.11 -3.16
CA ASP A 113 6.19 19.25 -3.94
C ASP A 113 6.97 18.09 -4.57
N VAL A 114 8.18 18.32 -5.09
CA VAL A 114 9.08 17.23 -5.56
C VAL A 114 9.32 16.22 -4.43
N ALA A 115 9.64 16.68 -3.23
CA ALA A 115 9.89 15.81 -2.07
C ALA A 115 8.63 15.03 -1.65
N LEU A 116 7.45 15.66 -1.67
CA LEU A 116 6.17 15.01 -1.35
C LEU A 116 5.77 13.97 -2.41
N ILE A 117 6.01 14.24 -3.69
CA ILE A 117 5.80 13.26 -4.78
C ILE A 117 6.69 12.04 -4.55
N ALA A 118 8.00 12.25 -4.32
CA ALA A 118 8.93 11.16 -4.08
C ALA A 118 8.55 10.32 -2.86
N ALA A 119 8.08 10.94 -1.77
CA ALA A 119 7.59 10.23 -0.60
C ALA A 119 6.29 9.47 -0.89
N GLY A 120 5.34 10.07 -1.60
CA GLY A 120 4.11 9.42 -2.03
C GLY A 120 4.39 8.17 -2.87
N GLN A 121 5.21 8.29 -3.92
CA GLN A 121 5.54 7.15 -4.77
C GLN A 121 6.20 5.98 -4.01
N LYS A 122 7.00 6.24 -2.99
CA LYS A 122 7.54 5.16 -2.13
C LYS A 122 6.41 4.40 -1.40
N VAL A 123 5.40 5.11 -0.95
CA VAL A 123 4.20 4.51 -0.33
C VAL A 123 3.43 3.69 -1.36
N GLU A 124 3.12 4.25 -2.54
CA GLU A 124 2.44 3.53 -3.62
C GLU A 124 3.17 2.23 -3.99
N HIS A 125 4.49 2.28 -4.15
CA HIS A 125 5.29 1.09 -4.47
C HIS A 125 5.26 0.03 -3.37
N TYR A 126 5.22 0.42 -2.10
CA TYR A 126 5.00 -0.50 -0.99
C TYR A 126 3.62 -1.17 -1.08
N GLU A 127 2.55 -0.40 -1.36
CA GLU A 127 1.19 -0.90 -1.47
C GLU A 127 1.02 -1.78 -2.71
N ILE A 128 1.54 -1.37 -3.87
CA ILE A 128 1.54 -2.17 -5.10
C ILE A 128 2.22 -3.53 -4.90
N ALA A 129 3.38 -3.57 -4.24
CA ALA A 129 4.09 -4.81 -3.96
C ALA A 129 3.28 -5.71 -3.01
N THR A 130 2.69 -5.13 -1.98
CA THR A 130 1.91 -5.84 -0.97
C THR A 130 0.61 -6.40 -1.56
N TYR A 131 -0.18 -5.57 -2.23
CA TYR A 131 -1.42 -6.00 -2.88
C TYR A 131 -1.17 -7.01 -4.01
N GLY A 132 -0.11 -6.82 -4.80
CA GLY A 132 0.29 -7.78 -5.84
C GLY A 132 0.58 -9.17 -5.27
N THR A 133 1.27 -9.24 -4.14
CA THR A 133 1.53 -10.49 -3.43
C THR A 133 0.25 -11.10 -2.86
N LEU A 134 -0.60 -10.29 -2.22
CA LEU A 134 -1.87 -10.74 -1.65
C LEU A 134 -2.83 -11.30 -2.72
N VAL A 135 -2.94 -10.63 -3.87
CA VAL A 135 -3.71 -11.11 -5.03
C VAL A 135 -3.22 -12.49 -5.47
N GLN A 136 -1.91 -12.67 -5.63
CA GLN A 136 -1.34 -13.94 -6.07
C GLN A 136 -1.57 -15.06 -5.04
N LEU A 137 -1.40 -14.78 -3.76
CA LEU A 137 -1.65 -15.74 -2.69
C LEU A 137 -3.14 -16.11 -2.61
N ALA A 138 -4.05 -15.14 -2.69
CA ALA A 138 -5.50 -15.38 -2.71
C ALA A 138 -5.92 -16.23 -3.92
N SER A 139 -5.33 -15.97 -5.10
CA SER A 139 -5.56 -16.78 -6.31
C SER A 139 -5.12 -18.23 -6.12
N ASN A 140 -3.93 -18.46 -5.57
CA ASN A 140 -3.43 -19.81 -5.28
C ASN A 140 -4.28 -20.55 -4.23
N MET A 141 -4.97 -19.84 -3.36
CA MET A 141 -5.92 -20.38 -2.39
C MET A 141 -7.36 -20.49 -2.93
N HIS A 142 -7.59 -20.18 -4.19
CA HIS A 142 -8.91 -20.18 -4.85
C HIS A 142 -9.95 -19.27 -4.18
N LEU A 143 -9.52 -18.15 -3.61
CA LEU A 143 -10.36 -17.16 -2.94
C LEU A 143 -10.84 -16.09 -3.94
N ASN A 144 -11.63 -16.47 -4.94
CA ASN A 144 -11.95 -15.64 -6.11
C ASN A 144 -12.57 -14.27 -5.76
N GLU A 145 -13.48 -14.20 -4.78
CA GLU A 145 -14.08 -12.93 -4.37
C GLU A 145 -13.05 -12.01 -3.68
N VAL A 146 -12.13 -12.58 -2.91
CA VAL A 146 -11.02 -11.85 -2.28
C VAL A 146 -10.06 -11.33 -3.35
N VAL A 147 -9.73 -12.15 -4.36
CA VAL A 147 -8.91 -11.74 -5.51
C VAL A 147 -9.49 -10.50 -6.16
N SER A 148 -10.80 -10.52 -6.51
CA SER A 148 -11.44 -9.39 -7.20
C SER A 148 -11.35 -8.08 -6.39
N LEU A 149 -11.53 -8.16 -5.06
CA LEU A 149 -11.45 -6.97 -4.19
C LEU A 149 -10.02 -6.43 -4.10
N LEU A 150 -9.02 -7.31 -3.96
CA LEU A 150 -7.62 -6.91 -3.86
C LEU A 150 -7.07 -6.39 -5.21
N GLU A 151 -7.51 -6.96 -6.34
CA GLU A 151 -7.13 -6.48 -7.68
C GLU A 151 -7.68 -5.08 -7.97
N GLU A 152 -8.87 -4.77 -7.49
CA GLU A 152 -9.46 -3.43 -7.63
C GLU A 152 -8.59 -2.39 -6.92
N THR A 153 -8.18 -2.64 -5.65
CA THR A 153 -7.25 -1.78 -4.93
C THR A 153 -5.89 -1.69 -5.64
N LEU A 154 -5.30 -2.82 -6.02
CA LEU A 154 -4.02 -2.83 -6.73
C LEU A 154 -4.02 -1.97 -8.01
N LYS A 155 -5.15 -1.94 -8.72
CA LYS A 155 -5.31 -1.11 -9.90
C LYS A 155 -5.36 0.38 -9.55
N GLU A 156 -6.02 0.72 -8.46
CA GLU A 156 -6.12 2.10 -7.98
C GLU A 156 -4.77 2.63 -7.49
N GLU A 157 -3.96 1.81 -6.77
CA GLU A 157 -2.59 2.19 -6.35
C GLU A 157 -1.66 2.43 -7.55
N LYS A 158 -1.73 1.55 -8.55
CA LYS A 158 -0.97 1.77 -9.78
C LYS A 158 -1.37 3.04 -10.52
N ALA A 159 -2.64 3.41 -10.47
CA ALA A 159 -3.12 4.65 -11.09
C ALA A 159 -2.67 5.88 -10.30
N ALA A 160 -2.62 5.80 -8.96
CA ALA A 160 -2.11 6.86 -8.09
C ALA A 160 -0.61 7.10 -8.33
N ASP A 161 0.22 6.06 -8.40
CA ASP A 161 1.64 6.16 -8.73
C ASP A 161 1.87 6.82 -10.10
N LEU A 162 1.14 6.39 -11.13
CA LEU A 162 1.20 6.99 -12.47
C LEU A 162 0.77 8.45 -12.47
N LYS A 163 -0.22 8.83 -11.66
CA LYS A 163 -0.66 10.22 -11.51
C LYS A 163 0.42 11.08 -10.88
N LEU A 164 1.08 10.61 -9.82
CA LEU A 164 2.21 11.30 -9.20
C LEU A 164 3.38 11.46 -10.18
N THR A 165 3.70 10.41 -10.95
CA THR A 165 4.71 10.45 -12.03
C THR A 165 4.37 11.54 -13.05
N SER A 166 3.11 11.58 -13.51
CA SER A 166 2.64 12.58 -14.48
C SER A 166 2.79 14.01 -13.95
N ILE A 167 2.42 14.26 -12.70
CA ILE A 167 2.56 15.58 -12.07
C ILE A 167 4.05 15.97 -11.97
N ALA A 168 4.92 15.04 -11.59
CA ALA A 168 6.36 15.28 -11.50
C ALA A 168 6.95 15.67 -12.84
N GLU A 169 6.68 14.88 -13.90
CA GLU A 169 7.30 15.03 -15.22
C GLU A 169 6.77 16.22 -16.02
N HIS A 170 5.45 16.50 -15.92
CA HIS A 170 4.83 17.53 -16.76
C HIS A 170 4.79 18.92 -16.14
N SER A 171 4.95 19.03 -14.81
CA SER A 171 4.88 20.36 -14.19
C SER A 171 5.93 20.58 -13.09
N VAL A 172 5.91 19.81 -12.02
CA VAL A 172 6.57 20.17 -10.76
C VAL A 172 8.11 20.19 -10.89
N ASN A 173 8.71 19.15 -11.48
CA ASN A 173 10.19 19.03 -11.53
C ASN A 173 10.85 20.14 -12.35
N TRP A 174 10.29 20.48 -13.51
CA TRP A 174 10.82 21.54 -14.36
C TRP A 174 10.66 22.92 -13.73
N GLN A 175 9.48 23.19 -13.19
CA GLN A 175 9.22 24.47 -12.53
C GLN A 175 10.08 24.65 -11.28
N ALA A 176 10.34 23.57 -10.51
CA ALA A 176 11.25 23.61 -9.36
C ALA A 176 12.68 24.00 -9.80
N LEU A 177 13.19 23.40 -10.87
CA LEU A 177 14.51 23.69 -11.39
C LEU A 177 14.63 25.15 -11.90
N GLU A 178 13.62 25.65 -12.59
CA GLU A 178 13.59 27.04 -13.08
C GLU A 178 13.48 28.07 -11.94
N ALA A 179 12.83 27.71 -10.83
CA ALA A 179 12.68 28.61 -9.69
C ALA A 179 13.96 28.76 -8.84
N GLU A 180 14.90 27.81 -8.95
CA GLU A 180 16.18 27.82 -8.22
C GLU A 180 17.35 28.45 -9.06
N GLY A 181 17.14 28.77 -10.33
CA GLY A 181 18.12 29.37 -11.25
C GLY A 181 17.96 30.86 -11.37
#